data_b28eff08e2357b72d08b2639284df824
#
_entry.id   b28eff08e2357b72d08b2639284df824
#
_cell.length_a   1.000
_cell.length_b   1.000
_cell.length_c   1.000
_cell.angle_alpha   90.00
_cell.angle_beta   90.00
_cell.angle_gamma   90.00
#
_symmetry.space_group_name_H-M   'P 1'
#
loop_
_entity.id
_entity.type
_entity.pdbx_description
1 polymer ?
#
loop_
_entity_poly.entity_id
_entity_poly.type
_entity_poly.pdbx_seq_one_letter_code
_entity_poly.pdbx_strand_id
1 'polypeptide(L)'
;MDETFMREALKLAKEAFNEGEVPVGCVIVRGEEIVGRGRNRREGVKNALAHAEVEAINDACQNLGGWRLWECTLYVTLEPCPMCAGAIVNARIPRVVYAASDAKCGAVRSVCGLFDMRFNHHPAVEAGVLEEECGELLTAFFQKLRVELRTRPKWKPKPPGTTP
;
A
#
# COMPACT_ATOMS: atom_id res chain seq x y z
N MET A 1 -12.66 8.46 -13.69
CA MET A 1 -12.02 7.11 -13.80
C MET A 1 -11.10 6.83 -12.62
N ASP A 2 -10.16 7.70 -12.27
CA ASP A 2 -9.27 7.48 -11.11
C ASP A 2 -10.00 7.33 -9.78
N GLU A 3 -11.04 8.13 -9.55
CA GLU A 3 -11.88 8.00 -8.36
C GLU A 3 -12.56 6.63 -8.26
N THR A 4 -13.02 6.07 -9.37
CA THR A 4 -13.67 4.75 -9.41
C THR A 4 -12.71 3.67 -8.90
N PHE A 5 -11.47 3.65 -9.39
CA PHE A 5 -10.47 2.66 -8.97
C PHE A 5 -9.92 2.94 -7.56
N MET A 6 -9.81 4.22 -7.17
CA MET A 6 -9.46 4.55 -5.79
C MET A 6 -10.54 4.09 -4.79
N ARG A 7 -11.83 4.12 -5.17
CA ARG A 7 -12.90 3.55 -4.34
C ARG A 7 -12.78 2.03 -4.17
N GLU A 8 -12.31 1.31 -5.19
CA GLU A 8 -12.01 -0.12 -5.03
C GLU A 8 -10.84 -0.36 -4.07
N ALA A 9 -9.77 0.45 -4.16
CA ALA A 9 -8.68 0.41 -3.19
C ALA A 9 -9.17 0.75 -1.77
N LEU A 10 -10.06 1.73 -1.62
CA LEU A 10 -10.63 2.11 -0.32
C LEU A 10 -11.50 0.98 0.29
N LYS A 11 -12.20 0.18 -0.51
CA LYS A 11 -12.90 -1.03 -0.01
C LYS A 11 -11.92 -2.00 0.64
N LEU A 12 -10.80 -2.27 -0.01
CA LEU A 12 -9.74 -3.14 0.53
C LEU A 12 -9.10 -2.55 1.80
N ALA A 13 -8.94 -1.23 1.86
CA ALA A 13 -8.49 -0.56 3.08
C ALA A 13 -9.47 -0.75 4.25
N LYS A 14 -10.77 -0.70 3.99
CA LYS A 14 -11.82 -0.96 5.01
C LYS A 14 -11.81 -2.42 5.47
N GLU A 15 -11.54 -3.37 4.58
CA GLU A 15 -11.33 -4.77 4.97
C GLU A 15 -10.13 -4.91 5.91
N ALA A 16 -8.99 -4.30 5.56
CA ALA A 16 -7.82 -4.26 6.44
C ALA A 16 -8.13 -3.66 7.81
N PHE A 17 -8.87 -2.55 7.86
CA PHE A 17 -9.32 -1.94 9.11
C PHE A 17 -10.10 -2.92 9.98
N ASN A 18 -11.05 -3.65 9.39
CA ASN A 18 -11.88 -4.63 10.11
C ASN A 18 -11.07 -5.84 10.62
N GLU A 19 -9.94 -6.12 10.00
CA GLU A 19 -8.99 -7.17 10.41
C GLU A 19 -7.96 -6.68 11.44
N GLY A 20 -8.02 -5.42 11.88
CA GLY A 20 -7.06 -4.84 12.82
C GLY A 20 -5.72 -4.43 12.20
N GLU A 21 -5.68 -4.31 10.90
CA GLU A 21 -4.51 -3.86 10.13
C GLU A 21 -4.58 -2.36 9.85
N VAL A 22 -3.43 -1.73 9.66
CA VAL A 22 -3.39 -0.35 9.14
C VAL A 22 -4.17 -0.31 7.81
N PRO A 23 -5.19 0.57 7.68
CA PRO A 23 -6.14 0.52 6.58
C PRO A 23 -5.56 1.09 5.28
N VAL A 24 -4.78 0.28 4.61
CA VAL A 24 -4.25 0.56 3.27
C VAL A 24 -4.74 -0.50 2.30
N GLY A 25 -5.29 -0.04 1.19
CA GLY A 25 -5.73 -0.87 0.08
C GLY A 25 -5.10 -0.42 -1.22
N CYS A 26 -4.89 -1.35 -2.12
CA CYS A 26 -4.25 -1.12 -3.41
C CYS A 26 -4.90 -1.95 -4.51
N VAL A 27 -5.12 -1.34 -5.66
CA VAL A 27 -5.49 -2.05 -6.88
C VAL A 27 -4.55 -1.67 -8.02
N ILE A 28 -4.30 -2.63 -8.90
CA ILE A 28 -3.55 -2.42 -10.14
C ILE A 28 -4.51 -2.63 -11.30
N VAL A 29 -4.52 -1.67 -12.22
CA VAL A 29 -5.47 -1.60 -13.33
C VAL A 29 -4.72 -1.59 -14.64
N ARG A 30 -5.15 -2.42 -15.58
CA ARG A 30 -4.72 -2.44 -16.97
C ARG A 30 -5.90 -2.10 -17.87
N GLY A 31 -5.85 -0.97 -18.58
CA GLY A 31 -7.02 -0.46 -19.27
C GLY A 31 -8.14 -0.08 -18.31
N GLU A 32 -9.23 -0.83 -18.34
CA GLU A 32 -10.38 -0.67 -17.42
C GLU A 32 -10.56 -1.87 -16.46
N GLU A 33 -9.63 -2.83 -16.50
CA GLU A 33 -9.70 -4.06 -15.72
C GLU A 33 -8.77 -3.99 -14.51
N ILE A 34 -9.27 -4.39 -13.34
CA ILE A 34 -8.45 -4.58 -12.14
C ILE A 34 -7.77 -5.94 -12.23
N VAL A 35 -6.46 -5.93 -12.44
CA VAL A 35 -5.63 -7.12 -12.61
C VAL A 35 -4.88 -7.53 -11.33
N GLY A 36 -4.85 -6.68 -10.33
CA GLY A 36 -4.23 -6.99 -9.03
C GLY A 36 -4.93 -6.27 -7.88
N ARG A 37 -5.04 -6.95 -6.73
CA ARG A 37 -5.63 -6.43 -5.50
C ARG A 37 -4.73 -6.75 -4.32
N GLY A 38 -4.66 -5.82 -3.37
CA GLY A 38 -3.91 -6.02 -2.14
C GLY A 38 -4.43 -5.14 -1.01
N ARG A 39 -4.26 -5.61 0.20
CA ARG A 39 -4.48 -4.83 1.42
C ARG A 39 -3.38 -5.13 2.42
N ASN A 40 -3.14 -4.22 3.35
CA ASN A 40 -2.18 -4.49 4.41
C ASN A 40 -2.63 -5.68 5.26
N ARG A 41 -1.74 -6.65 5.45
CA ARG A 41 -1.96 -7.86 6.25
C ARG A 41 -0.77 -8.20 7.16
N ARG A 42 0.09 -7.23 7.41
CA ARG A 42 1.36 -7.40 8.12
C ARG A 42 1.23 -8.14 9.45
N GLU A 43 0.24 -7.77 10.27
CA GLU A 43 0.00 -8.38 11.58
C GLU A 43 -0.60 -9.79 11.45
N GLY A 44 -1.59 -9.97 10.59
CA GLY A 44 -2.31 -11.24 10.41
C GLY A 44 -1.43 -12.36 9.89
N VAL A 45 -0.60 -12.07 8.86
CA VAL A 45 0.32 -13.05 8.26
C VAL A 45 1.72 -13.01 8.85
N LYS A 46 2.00 -12.10 9.82
CA LYS A 46 3.30 -11.91 10.48
C LYS A 46 4.44 -11.73 9.49
N ASN A 47 4.23 -10.85 8.52
CA ASN A 47 5.16 -10.57 7.44
C ASN A 47 5.32 -9.06 7.26
N ALA A 48 6.52 -8.54 7.51
CA ALA A 48 6.84 -7.13 7.35
C ALA A 48 6.68 -6.60 5.91
N LEU A 49 6.67 -7.50 4.92
CA LEU A 49 6.53 -7.16 3.50
C LEU A 49 5.08 -7.15 3.02
N ALA A 50 4.11 -7.60 3.82
CA ALA A 50 2.70 -7.73 3.46
C ALA A 50 1.98 -6.37 3.46
N HIS A 51 2.50 -5.42 2.71
CA HIS A 51 1.88 -4.15 2.38
C HIS A 51 0.91 -4.30 1.19
N ALA A 52 -0.10 -3.46 1.14
CA ALA A 52 -1.13 -3.49 0.10
C ALA A 52 -0.55 -3.47 -1.31
N GLU A 53 0.45 -2.63 -1.55
CA GLU A 53 1.08 -2.47 -2.85
C GLU A 53 1.87 -3.72 -3.27
N VAL A 54 2.64 -4.30 -2.36
CA VAL A 54 3.41 -5.54 -2.62
C VAL A 54 2.46 -6.69 -2.94
N GLU A 55 1.39 -6.83 -2.18
CA GLU A 55 0.35 -7.83 -2.42
C GLU A 55 -0.32 -7.64 -3.79
N ALA A 56 -0.71 -6.41 -4.13
CA ALA A 56 -1.34 -6.10 -5.42
C ALA A 56 -0.39 -6.33 -6.61
N ILE A 57 0.90 -5.98 -6.47
CA ILE A 57 1.92 -6.24 -7.49
C ILE A 57 2.07 -7.74 -7.72
N ASN A 58 2.17 -8.51 -6.64
CA ASN A 58 2.29 -9.96 -6.73
C ASN A 58 1.07 -10.60 -7.40
N ASP A 59 -0.12 -10.18 -7.02
CA ASP A 59 -1.39 -10.64 -7.61
C ASP A 59 -1.46 -10.29 -9.12
N ALA A 60 -1.14 -9.06 -9.50
CA ALA A 60 -1.10 -8.63 -10.90
C ALA A 60 -0.09 -9.41 -11.74
N CYS A 61 1.11 -9.66 -11.20
CA CYS A 61 2.14 -10.44 -11.89
C CYS A 61 1.68 -11.88 -12.16
N GLN A 62 1.00 -12.49 -11.21
CA GLN A 62 0.45 -13.84 -11.38
C GLN A 62 -0.69 -13.86 -12.41
N ASN A 63 -1.63 -12.92 -12.31
CA ASN A 63 -2.78 -12.84 -13.21
C ASN A 63 -2.38 -12.53 -14.66
N LEU A 64 -1.34 -11.70 -14.86
CA LEU A 64 -0.83 -11.34 -16.18
C LEU A 64 0.26 -12.28 -16.71
N GLY A 65 0.76 -13.20 -15.87
CA GLY A 65 1.79 -14.17 -16.26
C GLY A 65 3.18 -13.55 -16.50
N GLY A 66 3.48 -12.43 -15.86
CA GLY A 66 4.77 -11.75 -16.01
C GLY A 66 5.02 -10.67 -14.99
N TRP A 67 6.27 -10.28 -14.78
CA TRP A 67 6.65 -9.32 -13.74
C TRP A 67 6.66 -7.85 -14.21
N ARG A 68 6.62 -7.58 -15.52
CA ARG A 68 6.58 -6.22 -16.07
C ARG A 68 5.14 -5.74 -16.18
N LEU A 69 4.80 -4.71 -15.40
CA LEU A 69 3.45 -4.14 -15.34
C LEU A 69 3.39 -2.78 -16.08
N TRP A 70 4.03 -2.66 -17.20
CA TRP A 70 4.25 -1.41 -17.95
C TRP A 70 3.00 -0.79 -18.59
N GLU A 71 1.90 -1.52 -18.70
CA GLU A 71 0.60 -1.00 -19.17
C GLU A 71 -0.37 -0.74 -18.02
N CYS A 72 0.11 -0.76 -16.77
CA CYS A 72 -0.73 -0.71 -15.60
C CYS A 72 -0.65 0.64 -14.89
N THR A 73 -1.73 0.99 -14.19
CA THR A 73 -1.77 2.06 -13.19
C THR A 73 -2.00 1.45 -11.82
N LEU A 74 -1.23 1.87 -10.83
CA LEU A 74 -1.40 1.49 -9.44
C LEU A 74 -2.18 2.58 -8.70
N TYR A 75 -3.24 2.17 -8.00
CA TYR A 75 -4.04 3.03 -7.12
C TYR A 75 -3.89 2.55 -5.68
N VAL A 76 -3.50 3.43 -4.78
CA VAL A 76 -3.28 3.10 -3.36
C VAL A 76 -3.81 4.20 -2.45
N THR A 77 -4.40 3.82 -1.33
CA THR A 77 -5.07 4.76 -0.42
C THR A 77 -4.11 5.61 0.42
N LEU A 78 -2.84 5.23 0.50
CA LEU A 78 -1.78 5.95 1.22
C LEU A 78 -0.53 6.05 0.34
N GLU A 79 0.19 7.16 0.44
CA GLU A 79 1.47 7.35 -0.24
C GLU A 79 2.42 6.17 0.01
N PRO A 80 3.01 5.56 -1.04
CA PRO A 80 3.91 4.42 -0.90
C PRO A 80 5.15 4.71 -0.04
N CYS A 81 5.47 3.77 0.83
CA CYS A 81 6.71 3.78 1.61
C CYS A 81 7.93 3.43 0.72
N PRO A 82 9.18 3.53 1.22
CA PRO A 82 10.37 3.24 0.41
C PRO A 82 10.39 1.82 -0.19
N MET A 83 9.93 0.82 0.56
CA MET A 83 9.84 -0.57 0.09
C MET A 83 8.87 -0.68 -1.09
N CYS A 84 7.68 -0.10 -0.95
CA CYS A 84 6.64 -0.18 -1.98
C CYS A 84 6.98 0.67 -3.20
N ALA A 85 7.56 1.86 -3.01
CA ALA A 85 8.05 2.68 -4.11
C ALA A 85 9.13 1.95 -4.91
N GLY A 86 10.06 1.26 -4.24
CA GLY A 86 11.05 0.40 -4.88
C GLY A 86 10.42 -0.77 -5.65
N ALA A 87 9.40 -1.41 -5.09
CA ALA A 87 8.66 -2.48 -5.76
C ALA A 87 7.95 -1.98 -7.04
N ILE A 88 7.38 -0.79 -7.00
CA ILE A 88 6.74 -0.13 -8.15
C ILE A 88 7.76 0.10 -9.28
N VAL A 89 8.95 0.61 -8.95
CA VAL A 89 10.05 0.81 -9.91
C VAL A 89 10.48 -0.54 -10.50
N ASN A 90 10.66 -1.57 -9.67
CA ASN A 90 11.03 -2.91 -10.12
C ASN A 90 10.00 -3.53 -11.05
N ALA A 91 8.73 -3.36 -10.74
CA ALA A 91 7.62 -3.89 -11.56
C ALA A 91 7.38 -3.09 -12.87
N ARG A 92 8.06 -1.95 -13.06
CA ARG A 92 7.91 -1.09 -14.23
C ARG A 92 6.51 -0.50 -14.41
N ILE A 93 5.84 -0.19 -13.31
CA ILE A 93 4.53 0.45 -13.35
C ILE A 93 4.70 1.92 -13.78
N PRO A 94 4.05 2.35 -14.89
CA PRO A 94 4.31 3.69 -15.42
C PRO A 94 3.54 4.81 -14.73
N ARG A 95 2.46 4.49 -13.98
CA ARG A 95 1.63 5.50 -13.31
C ARG A 95 1.20 5.04 -11.92
N VAL A 96 1.31 5.96 -10.96
CA VAL A 96 0.88 5.76 -9.57
C VAL A 96 -0.08 6.87 -9.18
N VAL A 97 -1.22 6.49 -8.62
CA VAL A 97 -2.22 7.39 -8.04
C VAL A 97 -2.36 7.05 -6.56
N TYR A 98 -2.09 8.00 -5.67
CA TYR A 98 -2.32 7.77 -4.25
C TYR A 98 -3.27 8.82 -3.66
N ALA A 99 -3.97 8.42 -2.59
CA ALA A 99 -4.94 9.29 -1.92
C ALA A 99 -4.26 10.20 -0.89
N ALA A 100 -3.99 9.70 0.30
CA ALA A 100 -3.44 10.46 1.41
C ALA A 100 -1.90 10.48 1.39
N SER A 101 -1.31 11.61 1.76
CA SER A 101 0.13 11.75 1.96
C SER A 101 0.57 11.11 3.27
N ASP A 102 1.80 10.58 3.33
CA ASP A 102 2.40 10.02 4.54
C ASP A 102 3.64 10.82 4.95
N ALA A 103 3.47 11.73 5.91
CA ALA A 103 4.55 12.60 6.38
C ALA A 103 5.70 11.85 7.06
N LYS A 104 5.49 10.61 7.50
CA LYS A 104 6.48 9.81 8.25
C LYS A 104 7.26 8.84 7.37
N CYS A 105 6.60 8.22 6.41
CA CYS A 105 7.15 7.12 5.61
C CYS A 105 6.96 7.29 4.09
N GLY A 106 6.28 8.32 3.63
CA GLY A 106 6.00 8.53 2.22
C GLY A 106 7.27 8.77 1.41
N ALA A 107 7.56 7.92 0.44
CA ALA A 107 8.78 7.96 -0.36
C ALA A 107 8.55 8.42 -1.80
N VAL A 108 7.39 8.99 -2.09
CA VAL A 108 7.05 9.55 -3.40
C VAL A 108 7.24 11.06 -3.42
N ARG A 109 6.80 11.77 -2.35
CA ARG A 109 6.91 13.22 -2.22
C ARG A 109 7.19 13.69 -0.79
N SER A 110 6.66 13.01 0.25
CA SER A 110 6.61 13.56 1.60
C SER A 110 7.97 13.53 2.34
N VAL A 111 8.63 12.39 2.40
CA VAL A 111 9.96 12.25 3.05
C VAL A 111 11.07 12.35 2.01
N CYS A 112 10.90 11.69 0.88
CA CYS A 112 11.82 11.76 -0.25
C CYS A 112 11.05 11.55 -1.56
N GLY A 113 11.68 11.89 -2.68
CA GLY A 113 11.17 11.67 -4.04
C GLY A 113 11.89 10.51 -4.70
N LEU A 114 11.57 9.27 -4.34
CA LEU A 114 12.28 8.09 -4.86
C LEU A 114 12.13 7.97 -6.38
N PHE A 115 10.98 8.35 -6.94
CA PHE A 115 10.75 8.29 -8.38
C PHE A 115 11.54 9.34 -9.19
N ASP A 116 12.05 10.38 -8.54
CA ASP A 116 12.90 11.41 -9.16
C ASP A 116 14.41 11.06 -9.11
N MET A 117 14.76 9.99 -8.40
CA MET A 117 16.15 9.52 -8.31
C MET A 117 16.59 8.85 -9.63
N ARG A 118 17.90 8.71 -9.83
CA ARG A 118 18.50 8.19 -11.08
C ARG A 118 18.31 6.68 -11.26
N PHE A 119 17.08 6.19 -11.08
CA PHE A 119 16.76 4.82 -11.44
C PHE A 119 16.40 4.72 -12.94
N ASN A 120 16.31 3.52 -13.44
CA ASN A 120 16.02 3.24 -14.85
C ASN A 120 14.51 3.25 -15.20
N HIS A 121 13.66 3.65 -14.25
CA HIS A 121 12.21 3.77 -14.45
C HIS A 121 11.65 4.88 -13.54
N HIS A 122 10.79 5.72 -14.10
CA HIS A 122 10.22 6.89 -13.43
C HIS A 122 8.70 6.91 -13.59
N PRO A 123 7.94 6.42 -12.61
CA PRO A 123 6.49 6.50 -12.66
C PRO A 123 5.96 7.94 -12.66
N ALA A 124 4.94 8.21 -13.47
CA ALA A 124 4.14 9.42 -13.33
C ALA A 124 3.28 9.34 -12.05
N VAL A 125 3.14 10.44 -11.33
CA VAL A 125 2.47 10.47 -10.03
C VAL A 125 1.30 11.44 -10.01
N GLU A 126 0.15 10.97 -9.55
CA GLU A 126 -0.98 11.79 -9.16
C GLU A 126 -1.34 11.56 -7.69
N ALA A 127 -1.63 12.62 -6.95
CA ALA A 127 -1.89 12.58 -5.52
C ALA A 127 -3.23 13.24 -5.19
N GLY A 128 -3.86 12.83 -4.09
CA GLY A 128 -5.01 13.50 -3.53
C GLY A 128 -6.37 12.97 -3.99
N VAL A 129 -6.42 11.90 -4.77
CA VAL A 129 -7.69 11.28 -5.18
C VAL A 129 -8.34 10.58 -3.97
N LEU A 130 -9.48 11.08 -3.49
CA LEU A 130 -10.15 10.67 -2.25
C LEU A 130 -9.28 10.82 -0.98
N GLU A 131 -8.43 11.85 -0.95
CA GLU A 131 -7.50 12.11 0.15
C GLU A 131 -8.21 12.20 1.50
N GLU A 132 -9.32 12.94 1.57
CA GLU A 132 -10.08 13.14 2.80
C GLU A 132 -10.64 11.81 3.34
N GLU A 133 -11.36 11.06 2.51
CA GLU A 133 -11.96 9.78 2.93
C GLU A 133 -10.90 8.76 3.39
N CYS A 134 -9.79 8.66 2.68
CA CYS A 134 -8.70 7.75 3.02
C CYS A 134 -7.95 8.22 4.28
N GLY A 135 -7.74 9.53 4.42
CA GLY A 135 -7.11 10.13 5.60
C GLY A 135 -7.94 9.96 6.86
N GLU A 136 -9.25 10.14 6.79
CA GLU A 136 -10.16 9.92 7.90
C GLU A 136 -10.16 8.45 8.39
N LEU A 137 -10.12 7.50 7.48
CA LEU A 137 -10.03 6.08 7.81
C LEU A 137 -8.73 5.75 8.56
N LEU A 138 -7.60 6.29 8.12
CA LEU A 138 -6.31 6.16 8.79
C LEU A 138 -6.33 6.81 10.18
N THR A 139 -6.87 8.01 10.30
CA THR A 139 -6.99 8.73 11.56
C THR A 139 -7.82 7.94 12.57
N ALA A 140 -8.98 7.42 12.16
CA ALA A 140 -9.85 6.59 12.98
C ALA A 140 -9.13 5.33 13.49
N PHE A 141 -8.36 4.66 12.62
CA PHE A 141 -7.59 3.48 12.98
C PHE A 141 -6.53 3.80 14.05
N PHE A 142 -5.73 4.85 13.86
CA PHE A 142 -4.66 5.19 14.80
C PHE A 142 -5.20 5.73 16.12
N GLN A 143 -6.36 6.39 16.15
CA GLN A 143 -7.03 6.77 17.39
C GLN A 143 -7.44 5.51 18.18
N LYS A 144 -8.06 4.54 17.54
CA LYS A 144 -8.43 3.25 18.14
C LYS A 144 -7.20 2.50 18.64
N LEU A 145 -6.15 2.41 17.84
CA LEU A 145 -4.90 1.73 18.20
C LEU A 145 -4.24 2.36 19.44
N ARG A 146 -4.21 3.68 19.55
CA ARG A 146 -3.65 4.37 20.74
C ARG A 146 -4.39 4.01 22.04
N VAL A 147 -5.69 3.84 21.98
CA VAL A 147 -6.48 3.38 23.14
C VAL A 147 -6.13 1.93 23.48
N GLU A 148 -6.07 1.05 22.50
CA GLU A 148 -5.73 -0.37 22.71
C GLU A 148 -4.31 -0.56 23.25
N LEU A 149 -3.33 0.21 22.75
CA LEU A 149 -1.93 0.11 23.19
C LEU A 149 -1.68 0.50 24.64
N ARG A 150 -2.61 1.21 25.30
CA ARG A 150 -2.50 1.53 26.74
C ARG A 150 -2.61 0.30 27.62
N THR A 151 -3.29 -0.74 27.16
CA THR A 151 -3.55 -1.97 27.92
C THR A 151 -2.90 -3.22 27.31
N ARG A 152 -2.38 -3.11 26.09
CA ARG A 152 -1.78 -4.23 25.35
C ARG A 152 -0.36 -4.51 25.82
N PRO A 153 0.02 -5.78 26.10
CA PRO A 153 1.41 -6.14 26.39
C PRO A 153 2.32 -5.77 25.22
N LYS A 154 3.50 -5.20 25.52
CA LYS A 154 4.52 -4.95 24.50
C LYS A 154 4.98 -6.26 23.88
N TRP A 155 4.97 -6.32 22.55
CA TRP A 155 5.54 -7.46 21.84
C TRP A 155 7.02 -7.66 22.23
N LYS A 156 7.39 -8.89 22.44
CA LYS A 156 8.78 -9.30 22.64
C LYS A 156 9.11 -10.43 21.66
N PRO A 157 10.29 -10.41 21.02
CA PRO A 157 10.72 -11.53 20.19
C PRO A 157 10.82 -12.81 21.01
N LYS A 158 10.55 -13.96 20.39
CA LYS A 158 10.80 -15.25 21.01
C LYS A 158 12.31 -15.41 21.26
N PRO A 159 12.70 -16.07 22.38
CA PRO A 159 14.11 -16.39 22.60
C PRO A 159 14.66 -17.23 21.44
N PRO A 160 15.98 -17.10 21.11
CA PRO A 160 16.63 -17.94 20.13
C PRO A 160 16.45 -19.42 20.48
N GLY A 161 16.18 -20.28 19.48
CA GLY A 161 16.03 -21.71 19.66
C GLY A 161 14.63 -22.22 20.02
N THR A 162 13.62 -21.33 20.16
CA THR A 162 12.21 -21.76 20.28
C THR A 162 11.62 -21.86 18.86
N THR A 163 11.68 -23.07 18.28
CA THR A 163 10.96 -23.43 17.04
C THR A 163 9.47 -23.55 17.33
N PRO A 164 8.57 -23.20 16.38
CA PRO A 164 7.13 -23.39 16.56
C PRO A 164 6.76 -24.85 16.63
#